data_3f893d8eaac76ae3166e0a05c8edd780
#
_entry.id   3f893d8eaac76ae3166e0a05c8edd780
#
_cell.length_a   1.000
_cell.length_b   1.000
_cell.length_c   1.000
_cell.angle_alpha   90.00
_cell.angle_beta   90.00
_cell.angle_gamma   90.00
#
_symmetry.space_group_name_H-M   'P 1'
#
loop_
_entity.id
_entity.type
_entity.pdbx_description
1 polymer ?
#
loop_
_entity_poly.entity_id
_entity_poly.type
_entity_poly.pdbx_seq_one_letter_code
_entity_poly.pdbx_strand_id
1 'polypeptide(L)'
;MSPSIPQQIIGLSTSQKVFKRLLDVLLSLILIPTLLLPVSILIILATIDTKIFGLFFQNRVGQYGKEFTIYKIRTYNRNGEVSKFSKKIRKYKLDEIPQILNILLGQMSFVGPRPDVLEVMSALSKSDQVILSIKPGLTGPASLHYFNEEALLAEQEDPIAYTNQILTPKKNAINKDYIKNYHIFNDVNYIYKTTLHVFQNMAL
;
A
#
# COMPACT_ATOMS: atom_id res chain seq x y z
N MET A 1 -13.57 -18.46 -5.69
CA MET A 1 -12.43 -19.26 -6.24
C MET A 1 -11.23 -18.36 -6.26
N SER A 2 -10.16 -18.70 -5.53
CA SER A 2 -8.89 -17.97 -5.62
C SER A 2 -8.34 -18.08 -7.03
N PRO A 3 -7.83 -16.98 -7.65
CA PRO A 3 -7.25 -17.06 -8.97
C PRO A 3 -6.04 -18.01 -8.94
N SER A 4 -6.11 -19.07 -9.76
CA SER A 4 -5.01 -20.01 -9.94
C SER A 4 -3.88 -19.31 -10.71
N ILE A 5 -2.80 -18.97 -10.03
CA ILE A 5 -1.62 -18.34 -10.65
C ILE A 5 -0.90 -19.41 -11.49
N PRO A 6 -0.63 -19.16 -12.77
CA PRO A 6 0.13 -20.09 -13.58
C PRO A 6 1.51 -20.35 -12.99
N GLN A 7 1.97 -21.61 -12.99
CA GLN A 7 3.23 -22.06 -12.37
C GLN A 7 4.53 -21.47 -12.99
N GLN A 8 4.45 -20.61 -14.01
CA GLN A 8 5.61 -20.03 -14.71
C GLN A 8 5.77 -18.52 -14.52
N ILE A 9 5.20 -17.93 -13.47
CA ILE A 9 5.42 -16.51 -13.22
C ILE A 9 6.81 -16.33 -12.61
N ILE A 10 7.74 -15.77 -13.37
CA ILE A 10 9.08 -15.41 -12.93
C ILE A 10 8.97 -14.25 -11.93
N GLY A 11 8.92 -14.59 -10.66
CA GLY A 11 9.01 -13.63 -9.55
C GLY A 11 10.46 -13.46 -9.07
N LEU A 12 10.64 -12.84 -7.92
CA LEU A 12 11.97 -12.71 -7.31
C LEU A 12 12.62 -14.07 -7.02
N SER A 13 13.95 -14.12 -7.16
CA SER A 13 14.76 -15.28 -6.76
C SER A 13 14.66 -15.52 -5.24
N THR A 14 15.05 -16.70 -4.78
CA THR A 14 15.02 -17.03 -3.35
C THR A 14 15.90 -16.09 -2.52
N SER A 15 17.11 -15.76 -3.00
CA SER A 15 18.00 -14.81 -2.33
C SER A 15 17.38 -13.41 -2.23
N GLN A 16 16.80 -12.92 -3.32
CA GLN A 16 16.10 -11.63 -3.34
C GLN A 16 14.94 -11.59 -2.32
N LYS A 17 14.15 -12.65 -2.25
CA LYS A 17 13.05 -12.77 -1.25
C LYS A 17 13.58 -12.75 0.18
N VAL A 18 14.69 -13.42 0.46
CA VAL A 18 15.32 -13.46 1.79
C VAL A 18 15.83 -12.07 2.18
N PHE A 19 16.63 -11.41 1.32
CA PHE A 19 17.14 -10.07 1.61
C PHE A 19 16.03 -9.05 1.78
N LYS A 20 15.01 -9.10 0.93
CA LYS A 20 13.82 -8.25 1.05
C LYS A 20 13.12 -8.47 2.39
N ARG A 21 12.96 -9.73 2.80
CA ARG A 21 12.33 -10.07 4.09
C ARG A 21 13.15 -9.59 5.29
N LEU A 22 14.48 -9.71 5.23
CA LEU A 22 15.36 -9.18 6.27
C LEU A 22 15.20 -7.67 6.43
N LEU A 23 15.21 -6.92 5.32
CA LEU A 23 14.96 -5.48 5.32
C LEU A 23 13.59 -5.16 5.96
N ASP A 24 12.53 -5.86 5.54
CA ASP A 24 11.18 -5.68 6.08
C ASP A 24 11.12 -5.89 7.60
N VAL A 25 11.72 -6.98 8.08
CA VAL A 25 11.71 -7.31 9.52
C VAL A 25 12.53 -6.31 10.32
N LEU A 26 13.76 -5.99 9.87
CA LEU A 26 14.63 -5.05 10.59
C LEU A 26 14.00 -3.67 10.72
N LEU A 27 13.46 -3.13 9.62
CA LEU A 27 12.78 -1.83 9.66
C LEU A 27 11.51 -1.88 10.52
N SER A 28 10.73 -2.96 10.45
CA SER A 28 9.52 -3.09 11.28
C SER A 28 9.85 -3.13 12.77
N LEU A 29 10.90 -3.86 13.16
CA LEU A 29 11.34 -3.97 14.56
C LEU A 29 11.85 -2.63 15.12
N ILE A 30 12.37 -1.73 14.28
CA ILE A 30 12.79 -0.37 14.67
C ILE A 30 11.57 0.56 14.73
N LEU A 31 10.71 0.50 13.70
CA LEU A 31 9.61 1.46 13.55
C LEU A 31 8.44 1.20 14.51
N ILE A 32 8.11 -0.07 14.82
CA ILE A 32 6.97 -0.38 15.68
C ILE A 32 7.13 0.24 17.08
N PRO A 33 8.23 0.05 17.81
CA PRO A 33 8.36 0.67 19.14
C PRO A 33 8.40 2.21 19.08
N THR A 34 9.03 2.80 18.05
CA THR A 34 9.12 4.25 17.90
C THR A 34 7.78 4.89 17.54
N LEU A 35 6.95 4.19 16.76
CA LEU A 35 5.65 4.69 16.30
C LEU A 35 4.47 4.26 17.17
N LEU A 36 4.70 3.39 18.17
CA LEU A 36 3.63 2.87 19.01
C LEU A 36 2.83 4.00 19.70
N LEU A 37 3.53 4.94 20.35
CA LEU A 37 2.88 6.06 21.03
C LEU A 37 2.19 7.02 20.04
N PRO A 38 2.85 7.53 18.98
CA PRO A 38 2.17 8.36 17.98
C PRO A 38 0.94 7.71 17.34
N VAL A 39 1.02 6.43 16.98
CA VAL A 39 -0.10 5.70 16.38
C VAL A 39 -1.24 5.52 17.37
N SER A 40 -0.95 5.22 18.63
CA SER A 40 -1.98 5.13 19.68
C SER A 40 -2.72 6.47 19.86
N ILE A 41 -2.01 7.58 19.88
CA ILE A 41 -2.61 8.93 19.93
C ILE A 41 -3.49 9.16 18.70
N LEU A 42 -3.01 8.83 17.50
CA LEU A 42 -3.78 8.99 16.26
C LEU A 42 -5.07 8.13 16.28
N ILE A 43 -5.01 6.91 16.80
CA ILE A 43 -6.20 6.04 16.95
C ILE A 43 -7.22 6.69 17.90
N ILE A 44 -6.78 7.26 19.02
CA ILE A 44 -7.67 7.95 19.95
C ILE A 44 -8.31 9.16 19.29
N LEU A 45 -7.51 10.02 18.63
CA LEU A 45 -8.01 11.20 17.93
C LEU A 45 -8.97 10.82 16.79
N ALA A 46 -8.67 9.77 16.03
CA ALA A 46 -9.56 9.27 15.00
C ALA A 46 -10.87 8.71 15.57
N THR A 47 -10.83 8.09 16.76
CA THR A 47 -12.04 7.62 17.47
C THR A 47 -12.93 8.81 17.86
N ILE A 48 -12.35 9.88 18.36
CA ILE A 48 -13.08 11.12 18.71
C ILE A 48 -13.66 11.78 17.47
N ASP A 49 -12.85 11.91 16.40
CA ASP A 49 -13.21 12.56 15.14
C ASP A 49 -14.35 11.84 14.41
N THR A 50 -14.23 10.52 14.27
CA THR A 50 -15.18 9.70 13.49
C THR A 50 -16.35 9.17 14.31
N LYS A 51 -16.29 9.27 15.66
CA LYS A 51 -17.24 8.66 16.61
C LYS A 51 -17.40 7.14 16.45
N ILE A 52 -16.36 6.48 15.92
CA ILE A 52 -16.24 5.04 15.78
C ILE A 52 -14.81 4.67 16.18
N PHE A 53 -14.58 3.42 16.59
CA PHE A 53 -13.23 2.97 16.94
C PHE A 53 -12.22 3.33 15.84
N GLY A 54 -11.15 4.04 16.20
CA GLY A 54 -10.21 4.71 15.31
C GLY A 54 -9.32 3.79 14.47
N LEU A 55 -9.38 2.47 14.67
CA LEU A 55 -8.72 1.50 13.81
C LEU A 55 -9.73 0.94 12.81
N PHE A 56 -9.31 0.82 11.55
CA PHE A 56 -10.09 0.31 10.44
C PHE A 56 -9.44 -0.94 9.87
N PHE A 57 -10.26 -1.92 9.56
CA PHE A 57 -9.85 -3.21 9.03
C PHE A 57 -10.50 -3.42 7.66
N GLN A 58 -9.73 -3.89 6.69
CA GLN A 58 -10.23 -4.17 5.35
C GLN A 58 -9.50 -5.36 4.73
N ASN A 59 -10.25 -6.28 4.13
CA ASN A 59 -9.66 -7.38 3.38
C ASN A 59 -9.07 -6.90 2.06
N ARG A 60 -7.90 -7.39 1.76
CA ARG A 60 -7.13 -7.13 0.55
C ARG A 60 -6.53 -8.42 0.01
N VAL A 61 -6.14 -8.40 -1.24
CA VAL A 61 -5.43 -9.51 -1.87
C VAL A 61 -3.93 -9.29 -1.76
N GLY A 62 -3.24 -10.30 -1.27
CA GLY A 62 -1.80 -10.33 -1.08
C GLY A 62 -1.10 -11.24 -2.08
N GLN A 63 0.11 -11.68 -1.70
CA GLN A 63 0.94 -12.54 -2.51
C GLN A 63 0.22 -13.85 -2.83
N TYR A 64 0.34 -14.28 -4.09
CA TYR A 64 -0.29 -15.50 -4.63
C TYR A 64 -1.82 -15.52 -4.55
N GLY A 65 -2.45 -14.33 -4.51
CA GLY A 65 -3.89 -14.23 -4.44
C GLY A 65 -4.49 -14.52 -3.06
N LYS A 66 -3.66 -14.65 -2.01
CA LYS A 66 -4.13 -14.91 -0.63
C LYS A 66 -4.71 -13.65 -0.04
N GLU A 67 -5.92 -13.74 0.48
CA GLU A 67 -6.54 -12.63 1.20
C GLU A 67 -5.87 -12.42 2.57
N PHE A 68 -5.79 -11.15 2.98
CA PHE A 68 -5.36 -10.75 4.31
C PHE A 68 -6.04 -9.44 4.72
N THR A 69 -6.05 -9.14 6.01
CA THR A 69 -6.65 -7.92 6.54
C THR A 69 -5.59 -6.85 6.75
N ILE A 70 -5.74 -5.68 6.11
CA ILE A 70 -4.89 -4.51 6.38
C ILE A 70 -5.41 -3.74 7.59
N TYR A 71 -4.47 -3.11 8.29
CA TYR A 71 -4.73 -2.23 9.44
C TYR A 71 -4.52 -0.78 9.02
N LYS A 72 -5.52 0.08 9.25
CA LYS A 72 -5.46 1.51 8.96
C LYS A 72 -6.04 2.34 10.11
N ILE A 73 -5.66 3.60 10.19
CA ILE A 73 -6.40 4.56 11.02
C ILE A 73 -7.68 4.93 10.27
N ARG A 74 -8.79 4.95 11.00
CA ARG A 74 -10.10 5.28 10.44
C ARG A 74 -10.17 6.77 10.10
N THR A 75 -10.64 7.07 8.91
CA THR A 75 -10.76 8.45 8.40
C THR A 75 -12.17 8.79 7.89
N TYR A 76 -13.10 7.85 7.98
CA TYR A 76 -14.51 8.03 7.59
C TYR A 76 -15.41 7.82 8.80
N ASN A 77 -16.39 8.71 9.00
CA ASN A 77 -17.45 8.55 9.97
C ASN A 77 -18.54 7.57 9.47
N ARG A 78 -19.63 7.39 10.25
CA ARG A 78 -20.74 6.47 9.90
C ARG A 78 -21.47 6.86 8.61
N ASN A 79 -21.44 8.15 8.25
CA ASN A 79 -22.10 8.68 7.07
C ASN A 79 -21.18 8.63 5.82
N GLY A 80 -19.96 8.10 5.95
CA GLY A 80 -18.99 8.10 4.86
C GLY A 80 -18.27 9.45 4.65
N GLU A 81 -18.43 10.41 5.57
CA GLU A 81 -17.83 11.74 5.46
C GLU A 81 -16.41 11.75 6.03
N VAL A 82 -15.58 12.62 5.48
CA VAL A 82 -14.17 12.81 5.87
C VAL A 82 -14.00 14.22 6.44
N SER A 83 -13.65 14.33 7.71
CA SER A 83 -13.38 15.60 8.39
C SER A 83 -12.11 16.29 7.88
N LYS A 84 -11.89 17.55 8.27
CA LYS A 84 -10.64 18.29 7.98
C LYS A 84 -9.41 17.57 8.61
N PHE A 85 -9.56 17.02 9.81
CA PHE A 85 -8.52 16.26 10.49
C PHE A 85 -8.20 14.98 9.72
N SER A 86 -9.20 14.19 9.38
CA SER A 86 -9.07 12.95 8.61
C SER A 86 -8.49 13.20 7.22
N LYS A 87 -8.82 14.31 6.54
CA LYS A 87 -8.20 14.72 5.27
C LYS A 87 -6.69 14.95 5.43
N LYS A 88 -6.24 15.58 6.53
CA LYS A 88 -4.81 15.77 6.81
C LYS A 88 -4.09 14.43 7.03
N ILE A 89 -4.68 13.53 7.83
CA ILE A 89 -4.13 12.17 8.06
C ILE A 89 -3.91 11.46 6.72
N ARG A 90 -4.89 11.48 5.82
CA ARG A 90 -4.80 10.86 4.48
C ARG A 90 -3.77 11.56 3.59
N LYS A 91 -3.76 12.90 3.55
CA LYS A 91 -2.77 13.67 2.77
C LYS A 91 -1.34 13.25 3.10
N TYR A 92 -1.05 13.00 4.38
CA TYR A 92 0.27 12.62 4.85
C TYR A 92 0.48 11.10 4.98
N LYS A 93 -0.48 10.29 4.49
CA LYS A 93 -0.43 8.81 4.55
C LYS A 93 -0.27 8.25 5.97
N LEU A 94 -0.59 9.04 7.00
CA LEU A 94 -0.49 8.62 8.40
C LEU A 94 -1.50 7.52 8.75
N ASP A 95 -2.61 7.46 8.01
CA ASP A 95 -3.61 6.40 8.14
C ASP A 95 -3.06 5.01 7.80
N GLU A 96 -1.99 4.92 7.06
CA GLU A 96 -1.41 3.65 6.60
C GLU A 96 -0.31 3.11 7.52
N ILE A 97 0.17 3.89 8.50
CA ILE A 97 1.26 3.49 9.42
C ILE A 97 0.97 2.16 10.14
N PRO A 98 -0.26 1.83 10.60
CA PRO A 98 -0.53 0.55 11.25
C PRO A 98 -0.23 -0.68 10.38
N GLN A 99 -0.14 -0.54 9.04
CA GLN A 99 0.22 -1.63 8.12
C GLN A 99 1.66 -2.14 8.34
N ILE A 100 2.50 -1.44 9.11
CA ILE A 100 3.82 -1.97 9.52
C ILE A 100 3.66 -3.29 10.29
N LEU A 101 2.54 -3.50 11.00
CA LEU A 101 2.20 -4.79 11.60
C LEU A 101 1.98 -5.87 10.54
N ASN A 102 1.31 -5.54 9.43
CA ASN A 102 1.14 -6.49 8.32
C ASN A 102 2.50 -6.86 7.68
N ILE A 103 3.43 -5.89 7.64
CA ILE A 103 4.80 -6.14 7.15
C ILE A 103 5.53 -7.09 8.10
N LEU A 104 5.50 -6.83 9.40
CA LEU A 104 6.14 -7.69 10.40
C LEU A 104 5.55 -9.12 10.37
N LEU A 105 4.23 -9.25 10.22
CA LEU A 105 3.56 -10.55 10.08
C LEU A 105 3.86 -11.25 8.75
N GLY A 106 4.51 -10.57 7.79
CA GLY A 106 4.89 -11.14 6.51
C GLY A 106 3.77 -11.18 5.46
N GLN A 107 2.67 -10.50 5.69
CA GLN A 107 1.55 -10.35 4.76
C GLN A 107 1.86 -9.28 3.70
N MET A 108 2.65 -8.26 4.08
CA MET A 108 3.09 -7.14 3.24
C MET A 108 4.62 -7.01 3.26
N SER A 109 5.13 -6.08 2.47
CA SER A 109 6.50 -5.58 2.43
C SER A 109 6.48 -4.05 2.51
N PHE A 110 7.60 -3.40 2.83
CA PHE A 110 7.68 -1.93 2.68
C PHE A 110 7.51 -1.52 1.23
N VAL A 111 8.09 -2.25 0.29
CA VAL A 111 8.04 -1.92 -1.15
C VAL A 111 7.39 -3.03 -1.95
N GLY A 112 6.42 -2.67 -2.79
CA GLY A 112 5.72 -3.61 -3.66
C GLY A 112 4.51 -2.95 -4.32
N PRO A 113 3.78 -3.70 -5.16
CA PRO A 113 2.49 -3.27 -5.68
C PRO A 113 1.52 -2.98 -4.54
N ARG A 114 0.68 -1.93 -4.69
CA ARG A 114 -0.32 -1.62 -3.67
C ARG A 114 -1.36 -2.75 -3.57
N PRO A 115 -1.75 -3.18 -2.36
CA PRO A 115 -2.78 -4.21 -2.21
C PRO A 115 -4.16 -3.65 -2.57
N ASP A 116 -4.88 -4.35 -3.43
CA ASP A 116 -6.24 -4.00 -3.83
C ASP A 116 -7.27 -5.00 -3.35
N VAL A 117 -8.56 -4.65 -3.50
CA VAL A 117 -9.69 -5.51 -3.17
C VAL A 117 -9.80 -6.66 -4.16
N LEU A 118 -10.53 -7.73 -3.77
CA LEU A 118 -10.63 -8.95 -4.56
C LEU A 118 -11.21 -8.69 -5.95
N GLU A 119 -12.18 -7.78 -6.06
CA GLU A 119 -12.82 -7.43 -7.32
C GLU A 119 -11.82 -6.89 -8.35
N VAL A 120 -10.93 -6.00 -7.94
CA VAL A 120 -9.88 -5.43 -8.79
C VAL A 120 -8.85 -6.48 -9.16
N MET A 121 -8.41 -7.30 -8.19
CA MET A 121 -7.39 -8.33 -8.42
C MET A 121 -7.89 -9.50 -9.26
N SER A 122 -9.19 -9.83 -9.19
CA SER A 122 -9.80 -10.86 -10.04
C SER A 122 -9.93 -10.43 -11.50
N ALA A 123 -9.97 -9.13 -11.77
CA ALA A 123 -10.03 -8.56 -13.10
C ALA A 123 -8.66 -8.42 -13.78
N LEU A 124 -7.55 -8.78 -13.10
CA LEU A 124 -6.22 -8.73 -13.69
C LEU A 124 -6.08 -9.61 -14.90
N SER A 125 -5.51 -9.07 -15.98
CA SER A 125 -5.13 -9.85 -17.13
C SER A 125 -4.13 -10.96 -16.77
N LYS A 126 -4.07 -12.03 -17.55
CA LYS A 126 -3.07 -13.11 -17.33
C LYS A 126 -1.63 -12.57 -17.26
N SER A 127 -1.30 -11.57 -18.08
CA SER A 127 0.03 -10.94 -18.08
C SER A 127 0.29 -10.06 -16.84
N ASP A 128 -0.75 -9.57 -16.17
CA ASP A 128 -0.63 -8.71 -14.99
C ASP A 128 -0.63 -9.51 -13.68
N GLN A 129 -1.05 -10.78 -13.70
CA GLN A 129 -1.00 -11.66 -12.54
C GLN A 129 0.41 -11.85 -11.96
N VAL A 130 1.47 -11.53 -12.71
CA VAL A 130 2.85 -11.49 -12.19
C VAL A 130 2.99 -10.54 -10.98
N ILE A 131 2.16 -9.51 -10.88
CA ILE A 131 2.13 -8.58 -9.74
C ILE A 131 1.86 -9.32 -8.43
N LEU A 132 1.05 -10.38 -8.48
CA LEU A 132 0.75 -11.22 -7.32
C LEU A 132 1.90 -12.18 -6.94
N SER A 133 2.99 -12.24 -7.70
CA SER A 133 4.15 -13.10 -7.37
C SER A 133 4.98 -12.58 -6.19
N ILE A 134 4.80 -11.33 -5.81
CA ILE A 134 5.49 -10.69 -4.68
C ILE A 134 4.50 -10.17 -3.66
N LYS A 135 4.99 -9.87 -2.45
CA LYS A 135 4.15 -9.27 -1.40
C LYS A 135 3.72 -7.86 -1.79
N PRO A 136 2.48 -7.46 -1.49
CA PRO A 136 2.05 -6.08 -1.67
C PRO A 136 2.87 -5.15 -0.78
N GLY A 137 3.04 -3.90 -1.22
CA GLY A 137 3.84 -2.89 -0.53
C GLY A 137 3.03 -1.82 0.19
N LEU A 138 3.62 -1.27 1.25
CA LEU A 138 3.18 -0.02 1.87
C LEU A 138 3.45 1.16 0.93
N THR A 139 4.60 1.14 0.27
CA THR A 139 4.96 2.00 -0.85
C THR A 139 5.44 1.16 -2.04
N GLY A 140 5.77 1.82 -3.15
CA GLY A 140 6.31 1.15 -4.32
C GLY A 140 6.45 2.11 -5.50
N PRO A 141 7.03 1.64 -6.61
CA PRO A 141 7.28 2.51 -7.76
C PRO A 141 6.01 3.15 -8.32
N ALA A 142 4.93 2.38 -8.47
CA ALA A 142 3.66 2.92 -8.95
C ALA A 142 3.02 3.86 -7.92
N SER A 143 3.06 3.52 -6.62
CA SER A 143 2.54 4.37 -5.55
C SER A 143 3.28 5.70 -5.43
N LEU A 144 4.61 5.69 -5.66
CA LEU A 144 5.41 6.90 -5.66
C LEU A 144 5.16 7.76 -6.90
N HIS A 145 5.04 7.13 -8.08
CA HIS A 145 4.77 7.82 -9.34
C HIS A 145 3.40 8.52 -9.32
N TYR A 146 2.39 7.88 -8.72
CA TYR A 146 1.04 8.40 -8.56
C TYR A 146 0.75 8.79 -7.11
N PHE A 147 1.70 9.47 -6.45
CA PHE A 147 1.56 9.84 -5.03
C PHE A 147 0.30 10.68 -4.75
N ASN A 148 -0.04 11.59 -5.66
CA ASN A 148 -1.22 12.46 -5.59
C ASN A 148 -2.39 11.91 -6.42
N GLU A 149 -2.59 10.60 -6.46
CA GLU A 149 -3.63 9.93 -7.24
C GLU A 149 -5.04 10.50 -6.97
N GLU A 150 -5.37 10.79 -5.71
CA GLU A 150 -6.68 11.35 -5.33
C GLU A 150 -6.93 12.71 -6.01
N ALA A 151 -5.91 13.57 -6.11
CA ALA A 151 -6.01 14.85 -6.81
C ALA A 151 -6.15 14.65 -8.32
N LEU A 152 -5.37 13.74 -8.89
CA LEU A 152 -5.46 13.39 -10.31
C LEU A 152 -6.85 12.89 -10.70
N LEU A 153 -7.45 12.04 -9.85
CA LEU A 153 -8.78 11.51 -10.09
C LEU A 153 -9.89 12.54 -9.91
N ALA A 154 -9.69 13.50 -9.00
CA ALA A 154 -10.67 14.60 -8.79
C ALA A 154 -10.79 15.55 -10.01
N GLU A 155 -9.79 15.56 -10.90
CA GLU A 155 -9.78 16.37 -12.13
C GLU A 155 -10.43 15.63 -13.31
N GLN A 156 -10.80 14.36 -13.18
CA GLN A 156 -11.37 13.57 -14.27
C GLN A 156 -12.90 13.66 -14.28
N GLU A 157 -13.49 13.71 -15.48
CA GLU A 157 -14.95 13.66 -15.66
C GLU A 157 -15.53 12.33 -15.19
N ASP A 158 -14.86 11.21 -15.48
CA ASP A 158 -15.19 9.86 -14.98
C ASP A 158 -13.96 9.23 -14.32
N PRO A 159 -13.80 9.43 -13.00
CA PRO A 159 -12.69 8.85 -12.25
C PRO A 159 -12.62 7.32 -12.30
N ILE A 160 -13.77 6.64 -12.40
CA ILE A 160 -13.84 5.17 -12.42
C ILE A 160 -13.35 4.65 -13.78
N ALA A 161 -13.86 5.21 -14.87
CA ALA A 161 -13.41 4.85 -16.21
C ALA A 161 -11.91 5.16 -16.40
N TYR A 162 -11.45 6.32 -15.95
CA TYR A 162 -10.04 6.70 -15.99
C TYR A 162 -9.15 5.73 -15.20
N THR A 163 -9.58 5.36 -14.00
CA THR A 163 -8.86 4.37 -13.18
C THR A 163 -8.71 3.04 -13.92
N ASN A 164 -9.81 2.50 -14.44
CA ASN A 164 -9.82 1.18 -15.06
C ASN A 164 -9.10 1.14 -16.39
N GLN A 165 -9.28 2.15 -17.25
CA GLN A 165 -8.78 2.14 -18.62
C GLN A 165 -7.36 2.70 -18.76
N ILE A 166 -6.96 3.62 -17.89
CA ILE A 166 -5.69 4.36 -18.04
C ILE A 166 -4.77 4.11 -16.86
N LEU A 167 -5.24 4.36 -15.65
CA LEU A 167 -4.37 4.39 -14.47
C LEU A 167 -3.90 2.99 -14.06
N THR A 168 -4.83 2.03 -13.96
CA THR A 168 -4.51 0.65 -13.58
C THR A 168 -3.54 -0.02 -14.55
N PRO A 169 -3.72 0.05 -15.89
CA PRO A 169 -2.73 -0.49 -16.84
C PRO A 169 -1.34 0.15 -16.70
N LYS A 170 -1.26 1.48 -16.50
CA LYS A 170 0.02 2.17 -16.30
C LYS A 170 0.70 1.74 -14.99
N LYS A 171 -0.05 1.66 -13.89
CA LYS A 171 0.47 1.16 -12.60
C LYS A 171 0.97 -0.28 -12.71
N ASN A 172 0.23 -1.13 -13.42
CA ASN A 172 0.62 -2.52 -13.66
C ASN A 172 1.90 -2.62 -14.47
N ALA A 173 2.07 -1.78 -15.50
CA ALA A 173 3.29 -1.75 -16.29
C ALA A 173 4.52 -1.37 -15.42
N ILE A 174 4.40 -0.34 -14.58
CA ILE A 174 5.45 0.08 -13.64
C ILE A 174 5.78 -1.04 -12.65
N ASN A 175 4.76 -1.70 -12.09
CA ASN A 175 4.96 -2.78 -11.12
C ASN A 175 5.60 -4.02 -11.78
N LYS A 176 5.25 -4.34 -13.02
CA LYS A 176 5.89 -5.44 -13.79
C LYS A 176 7.36 -5.14 -14.04
N ASP A 177 7.69 -3.90 -14.43
CA ASP A 177 9.08 -3.50 -14.64
C ASP A 177 9.90 -3.60 -13.35
N TYR A 178 9.34 -3.16 -12.22
CA TYR A 178 9.96 -3.31 -10.91
C TYR A 178 10.25 -4.79 -10.57
N ILE A 179 9.32 -5.70 -10.82
CA ILE A 179 9.49 -7.12 -10.54
C ILE A 179 10.59 -7.71 -11.45
N LYS A 180 10.57 -7.36 -12.73
CA LYS A 180 11.52 -7.84 -13.73
C LYS A 180 12.95 -7.38 -13.44
N ASN A 181 13.11 -6.10 -13.05
CA ASN A 181 14.38 -5.45 -12.81
C ASN A 181 14.66 -5.26 -11.31
N TYR A 182 14.16 -6.21 -10.46
CA TYR A 182 14.26 -6.09 -9.03
C TYR A 182 15.69 -6.03 -8.52
N HIS A 183 15.95 -5.01 -7.70
CA HIS A 183 17.18 -4.87 -6.93
C HIS A 183 16.89 -4.28 -5.55
N ILE A 184 17.54 -4.79 -4.49
CA ILE A 184 17.26 -4.37 -3.10
C ILE A 184 17.52 -2.88 -2.85
N PHE A 185 18.52 -2.29 -3.52
CA PHE A 185 18.78 -0.84 -3.42
C PHE A 185 17.65 0.01 -3.98
N ASN A 186 16.86 -0.52 -4.91
CA ASN A 186 15.65 0.17 -5.38
C ASN A 186 14.61 0.26 -4.26
N ASP A 187 14.47 -0.78 -3.43
CA ASP A 187 13.57 -0.74 -2.28
C ASP A 187 13.97 0.37 -1.29
N VAL A 188 15.26 0.43 -0.93
CA VAL A 188 15.78 1.50 -0.06
C VAL A 188 15.51 2.89 -0.66
N ASN A 189 15.73 3.04 -1.97
CA ASN A 189 15.48 4.30 -2.67
C ASN A 189 13.98 4.68 -2.70
N TYR A 190 13.08 3.70 -2.91
CA TYR A 190 11.64 3.98 -2.87
C TYR A 190 11.17 4.35 -1.47
N ILE A 191 11.66 3.68 -0.42
CA ILE A 191 11.37 4.04 0.97
C ILE A 191 11.85 5.48 1.24
N TYR A 192 13.10 5.80 0.90
CA TYR A 192 13.67 7.14 1.07
C TYR A 192 12.85 8.21 0.35
N LYS A 193 12.56 8.01 -0.95
CA LYS A 193 11.78 8.97 -1.74
C LYS A 193 10.36 9.16 -1.21
N THR A 194 9.70 8.08 -0.78
CA THR A 194 8.36 8.17 -0.18
C THR A 194 8.39 8.99 1.11
N THR A 195 9.37 8.72 1.97
CA THR A 195 9.55 9.46 3.22
C THR A 195 9.80 10.94 2.94
N LEU A 196 10.70 11.25 2.02
CA LEU A 196 10.98 12.64 1.60
C LEU A 196 9.71 13.34 1.07
N HIS A 197 8.92 12.67 0.23
CA HIS A 197 7.66 13.20 -0.31
C HIS A 197 6.64 13.51 0.79
N VAL A 198 6.50 12.60 1.77
CA VAL A 198 5.63 12.83 2.92
C VAL A 198 6.08 14.07 3.71
N PHE A 199 7.37 14.19 4.02
CA PHE A 199 7.91 15.35 4.75
C PHE A 199 7.77 16.67 3.98
N GLN A 200 8.02 16.68 2.68
CA GLN A 200 7.84 17.88 1.85
C GLN A 200 6.37 18.34 1.84
N ASN A 201 5.42 17.41 1.77
CA ASN A 201 4.00 17.74 1.85
C ASN A 201 3.53 18.17 3.26
N MET A 202 4.29 17.86 4.32
CA MET A 202 4.03 18.35 5.67
C MET A 202 4.53 19.78 5.90
N ALA A 203 5.56 20.20 5.15
CA ALA A 203 6.17 21.53 5.28
C ALA A 203 5.41 22.62 4.51
N LEU A 204 4.48 22.26 3.64
CA LEU A 204 3.57 23.13 2.87
C LEU A 204 2.18 23.21 3.53
#